data_f987a6c646045a90a65170631bb33536
#
_entry.id   f987a6c646045a90a65170631bb33536
#
_cell.length_a   1.000
_cell.length_b   1.000
_cell.length_c   1.000
_cell.angle_alpha   90.00
_cell.angle_beta   90.00
_cell.angle_gamma   90.00
#
_symmetry.space_group_name_H-M   'P 1'
#
loop_
_entity.id
_entity.type
_entity.pdbx_description
1 polymer ?
#
loop_
_entity_poly.entity_id
_entity_poly.type
_entity_poly.pdbx_seq_one_letter_code
_entity_poly.pdbx_strand_id
1 'polypeptide(L)'
;LKIRMYCVHYYSNFNQLSVEPEAVNNADEAFIHEITEYIYTHLNDAELSIQQLAQHVSISRTQLYLNIKRLTGYTPSQFMLNIKMKEAKKLIQNTDMTSSEISYKLGYCNPNHFSRQFKEYYGSSPSEFRKQS
;
A
#
# COMPACT_ATOMS: atom_id res chain seq x y z
N LEU A 1 -9.60 18.05 3.88
CA LEU A 1 -10.59 17.12 4.44
C LEU A 1 -10.45 15.72 3.85
N LYS A 2 -10.37 15.63 2.53
CA LYS A 2 -10.23 14.31 1.89
C LYS A 2 -8.98 13.57 2.33
N ILE A 3 -7.87 14.27 2.42
CA ILE A 3 -6.62 13.63 2.78
C ILE A 3 -6.64 13.16 4.22
N ARG A 4 -7.32 13.89 5.10
CA ARG A 4 -7.42 13.48 6.47
C ARG A 4 -8.20 12.17 6.59
N MET A 5 -9.31 12.04 5.88
CA MET A 5 -10.07 10.79 5.80
C MET A 5 -9.24 9.69 5.21
N TYR A 6 -8.46 10.01 4.21
CA TYR A 6 -7.60 9.08 3.53
C TYR A 6 -6.54 8.51 4.48
N CYS A 7 -5.88 9.38 5.23
CA CYS A 7 -4.90 8.95 6.23
C CYS A 7 -5.55 8.10 7.31
N VAL A 8 -6.70 8.51 7.81
CA VAL A 8 -7.44 7.76 8.81
C VAL A 8 -7.82 6.38 8.28
N HIS A 9 -8.21 6.32 7.01
CA HIS A 9 -8.54 5.05 6.38
C HIS A 9 -7.36 4.08 6.41
N TYR A 10 -6.17 4.56 6.11
CA TYR A 10 -4.98 3.70 6.15
C TYR A 10 -4.62 3.32 7.57
N TYR A 11 -4.77 4.24 8.51
CA TYR A 11 -4.56 3.95 9.92
C TYR A 11 -5.47 2.81 10.39
N SER A 12 -6.74 2.88 10.06
CA SER A 12 -7.71 1.89 10.54
C SER A 12 -7.40 0.50 10.04
N ASN A 13 -6.69 0.36 8.92
CA ASN A 13 -6.32 -0.95 8.40
C ASN A 13 -5.28 -1.66 9.24
N PHE A 14 -4.50 -0.93 10.00
CA PHE A 14 -3.56 -1.53 10.93
C PHE A 14 -4.16 -1.76 12.30
N ASN A 15 -5.31 -1.14 12.54
CA ASN A 15 -6.11 -1.37 13.73
C ASN A 15 -5.38 -1.14 15.06
N GLN A 16 -4.27 -0.45 15.07
CA GLN A 16 -3.57 -0.17 16.31
C GLN A 16 -3.21 1.28 16.48
N LEU A 17 -3.56 2.09 15.54
CA LEU A 17 -3.16 3.48 15.60
C LEU A 17 -4.24 4.27 16.28
N SER A 18 -3.96 4.65 17.50
CA SER A 18 -4.83 5.51 18.27
C SER A 18 -4.47 6.97 18.11
N VAL A 19 -3.34 7.24 17.48
CA VAL A 19 -2.85 8.61 17.28
C VAL A 19 -3.33 9.10 15.94
N GLU A 20 -4.03 10.22 15.95
CA GLU A 20 -4.43 10.83 14.69
C GLU A 20 -3.25 11.48 14.01
N PRO A 21 -3.20 11.46 12.68
CA PRO A 21 -2.16 12.19 11.97
C PRO A 21 -2.21 13.66 12.38
N GLU A 22 -1.06 14.31 12.33
CA GLU A 22 -1.01 15.73 12.56
C GLU A 22 -1.86 16.45 11.53
N ALA A 23 -2.27 17.65 11.86
CA ALA A 23 -3.09 18.45 10.94
C ALA A 23 -2.41 18.51 9.58
N VAL A 24 -3.18 18.19 8.54
CA VAL A 24 -2.67 18.18 7.18
C VAL A 24 -3.08 19.48 6.49
N ASN A 25 -2.22 19.94 5.60
CA ASN A 25 -2.48 21.14 4.81
C ASN A 25 -2.57 20.76 3.33
N ASN A 26 -2.78 21.74 2.47
CA ASN A 26 -2.93 21.47 1.04
C ASN A 26 -1.70 20.85 0.42
N ALA A 27 -0.52 21.21 0.88
CA ALA A 27 0.71 20.64 0.38
C ALA A 27 0.83 19.18 0.80
N ASP A 28 0.43 18.85 2.02
CA ASP A 28 0.41 17.47 2.51
C ASP A 28 -0.60 16.63 1.74
N GLU A 29 -1.74 17.20 1.43
CA GLU A 29 -2.74 16.51 0.62
C GLU A 29 -2.20 16.15 -0.76
N ALA A 30 -1.58 17.12 -1.41
CA ALA A 30 -1.00 16.93 -2.74
C ALA A 30 0.10 15.87 -2.69
N PHE A 31 0.92 15.91 -1.65
CA PHE A 31 2.03 14.96 -1.48
C PHE A 31 1.51 13.53 -1.37
N ILE A 32 0.59 13.28 -0.47
CA ILE A 32 0.04 11.93 -0.25
C ILE A 32 -0.72 11.46 -1.49
N HIS A 33 -1.46 12.34 -2.12
CA HIS A 33 -2.19 11.99 -3.34
C HIS A 33 -1.23 11.55 -4.44
N GLU A 34 -0.16 12.30 -4.64
CA GLU A 34 0.82 12.00 -5.67
C GLU A 34 1.54 10.69 -5.41
N ILE A 35 1.92 10.45 -4.16
CA ILE A 35 2.55 9.20 -3.74
C ILE A 35 1.63 8.02 -4.02
N THR A 36 0.39 8.13 -3.63
CA THR A 36 -0.59 7.05 -3.79
C THR A 36 -0.87 6.76 -5.25
N GLU A 37 -1.05 7.81 -6.06
CA GLU A 37 -1.29 7.65 -7.49
C GLU A 37 -0.11 7.00 -8.18
N TYR A 38 1.09 7.39 -7.80
CA TYR A 38 2.29 6.79 -8.37
C TYR A 38 2.36 5.29 -8.05
N ILE A 39 2.07 4.92 -6.81
CA ILE A 39 2.10 3.51 -6.40
C ILE A 39 1.05 2.73 -7.19
N TYR A 40 -0.17 3.22 -7.29
CA TYR A 40 -1.22 2.52 -8.02
C TYR A 40 -0.89 2.37 -9.51
N THR A 41 -0.33 3.41 -10.10
CA THR A 41 0.04 3.39 -11.52
C THR A 41 1.13 2.37 -11.81
N HIS A 42 2.01 2.13 -10.84
CA HIS A 42 3.19 1.28 -11.03
C HIS A 42 3.11 -0.04 -10.26
N LEU A 43 1.92 -0.46 -9.83
CA LEU A 43 1.79 -1.69 -9.05
C LEU A 43 2.31 -2.91 -9.79
N ASN A 44 2.13 -2.96 -11.10
CA ASN A 44 2.58 -4.10 -11.90
C ASN A 44 4.08 -4.07 -12.22
N ASP A 45 4.77 -3.03 -11.79
CA ASP A 45 6.20 -2.89 -12.06
C ASP A 45 6.98 -3.55 -10.92
N ALA A 46 7.70 -4.63 -11.25
CA ALA A 46 8.51 -5.34 -10.26
C ALA A 46 9.66 -4.49 -9.73
N GLU A 47 10.00 -3.42 -10.44
CA GLU A 47 11.07 -2.50 -10.05
C GLU A 47 10.60 -1.37 -9.14
N LEU A 48 9.30 -1.30 -8.87
CA LEU A 48 8.77 -0.26 -7.98
C LEU A 48 9.48 -0.31 -6.63
N SER A 49 10.03 0.82 -6.23
CA SER A 49 10.85 0.87 -5.02
C SER A 49 10.68 2.22 -4.31
N ILE A 50 11.14 2.25 -3.07
CA ILE A 50 11.16 3.48 -2.28
C ILE A 50 12.01 4.54 -2.96
N GLN A 51 13.10 4.12 -3.57
CA GLN A 51 14.00 5.04 -4.29
C GLN A 51 13.27 5.72 -5.45
N GLN A 52 12.53 4.95 -6.24
CA GLN A 52 11.77 5.51 -7.35
C GLN A 52 10.70 6.48 -6.86
N LEU A 53 10.06 6.13 -5.75
CA LEU A 53 9.04 6.97 -5.16
C LEU A 53 9.61 8.32 -4.74
N ALA A 54 10.76 8.29 -4.05
CA ALA A 54 11.43 9.51 -3.61
C ALA A 54 11.84 10.36 -4.80
N GLN A 55 12.37 9.73 -5.85
CA GLN A 55 12.75 10.42 -7.07
C GLN A 55 11.56 11.10 -7.75
N HIS A 56 10.43 10.41 -7.77
CA HIS A 56 9.24 10.95 -8.39
C HIS A 56 8.79 12.26 -7.75
N VAL A 57 8.87 12.34 -6.43
CA VAL A 57 8.48 13.55 -5.70
C VAL A 57 9.65 14.46 -5.38
N SER A 58 10.83 14.16 -5.94
CA SER A 58 12.02 15.01 -5.88
C SER A 58 12.51 15.32 -4.48
N ILE A 59 12.46 14.32 -3.61
CA ILE A 59 12.99 14.45 -2.24
C ILE A 59 13.89 13.26 -1.93
N SER A 60 14.64 13.37 -0.85
CA SER A 60 15.50 12.28 -0.40
C SER A 60 14.67 11.15 0.21
N ARG A 61 15.27 9.97 0.32
CA ARG A 61 14.60 8.85 0.97
C ARG A 61 14.28 9.16 2.43
N THR A 62 15.17 9.88 3.10
CA THR A 62 14.95 10.30 4.49
C THR A 62 13.74 11.22 4.60
N GLN A 63 13.63 12.19 3.71
CA GLN A 63 12.48 13.10 3.70
C GLN A 63 11.19 12.33 3.40
N LEU A 64 11.25 11.40 2.46
CA LEU A 64 10.10 10.57 2.14
C LEU A 64 9.64 9.80 3.37
N TYR A 65 10.59 9.15 4.07
CA TYR A 65 10.29 8.40 5.28
C TYR A 65 9.60 9.29 6.31
N LEU A 66 10.21 10.46 6.60
CA LEU A 66 9.69 11.35 7.63
C LEU A 66 8.28 11.84 7.28
N ASN A 67 8.07 12.22 6.03
CA ASN A 67 6.77 12.75 5.61
C ASN A 67 5.67 11.69 5.62
N ILE A 68 5.94 10.51 5.09
CA ILE A 68 4.94 9.45 5.08
C ILE A 68 4.64 9.00 6.51
N LYS A 69 5.67 8.85 7.33
CA LYS A 69 5.49 8.45 8.72
C LYS A 69 4.66 9.47 9.48
N ARG A 70 4.96 10.75 9.29
CA ARG A 70 4.22 11.84 9.94
C ARG A 70 2.75 11.86 9.53
N LEU A 71 2.49 11.69 8.23
CA LEU A 71 1.13 11.85 7.70
C LEU A 71 0.27 10.60 7.86
N THR A 72 0.85 9.41 7.84
CA THR A 72 0.08 8.18 7.83
C THR A 72 0.36 7.25 9.01
N GLY A 73 1.47 7.43 9.70
CA GLY A 73 1.92 6.51 10.72
C GLY A 73 2.65 5.31 10.18
N TYR A 74 2.66 5.12 8.87
CA TYR A 74 3.35 4.01 8.21
C TYR A 74 4.72 4.42 7.74
N THR A 75 5.65 3.47 7.68
CA THR A 75 6.86 3.67 6.90
C THR A 75 6.48 3.60 5.41
N PRO A 76 7.33 4.11 4.51
CA PRO A 76 7.04 3.99 3.08
C PRO A 76 6.83 2.54 2.63
N SER A 77 7.64 1.60 3.14
CA SER A 77 7.47 0.19 2.79
C SER A 77 6.14 -0.37 3.26
N GLN A 78 5.73 -0.02 4.48
CA GLN A 78 4.44 -0.42 5.01
C GLN A 78 3.29 0.19 4.22
N PHE A 79 3.45 1.44 3.81
CA PHE A 79 2.44 2.13 3.02
C PHE A 79 2.25 1.45 1.67
N MET A 80 3.35 1.13 0.99
CA MET A 80 3.29 0.40 -0.28
C MET A 80 2.68 -0.98 -0.11
N LEU A 81 3.09 -1.71 0.92
CA LEU A 81 2.56 -3.04 1.18
C LEU A 81 1.06 -2.99 1.45
N ASN A 82 0.63 -2.01 2.23
CA ASN A 82 -0.78 -1.84 2.54
C ASN A 82 -1.60 -1.66 1.25
N ILE A 83 -1.11 -0.84 0.34
CA ILE A 83 -1.79 -0.62 -0.94
C ILE A 83 -1.85 -1.91 -1.75
N LYS A 84 -0.73 -2.64 -1.83
CA LYS A 84 -0.68 -3.91 -2.57
C LYS A 84 -1.63 -4.94 -1.99
N MET A 85 -1.66 -5.06 -0.68
CA MET A 85 -2.51 -6.04 -0.02
C MET A 85 -3.99 -5.71 -0.16
N LYS A 86 -4.33 -4.44 -0.11
CA LYS A 86 -5.72 -4.01 -0.34
C LYS A 86 -6.16 -4.33 -1.76
N GLU A 87 -5.30 -4.06 -2.73
CA GLU A 87 -5.60 -4.36 -4.12
C GLU A 87 -5.71 -5.88 -4.33
N ALA A 88 -4.83 -6.65 -3.70
CA ALA A 88 -4.88 -8.11 -3.76
C ALA A 88 -6.21 -8.64 -3.22
N LYS A 89 -6.62 -8.16 -2.07
CA LYS A 89 -7.89 -8.56 -1.47
C LYS A 89 -9.07 -8.27 -2.39
N LYS A 90 -9.06 -7.09 -2.99
CA LYS A 90 -10.10 -6.65 -3.91
C LYS A 90 -10.17 -7.59 -5.13
N LEU A 91 -9.01 -7.94 -5.69
CA LEU A 91 -8.96 -8.83 -6.85
C LEU A 91 -9.40 -10.25 -6.50
N ILE A 92 -9.03 -10.72 -5.31
CA ILE A 92 -9.45 -12.05 -4.86
C ILE A 92 -10.96 -12.13 -4.68
N GLN A 93 -11.55 -11.08 -4.13
CA GLN A 93 -12.98 -11.05 -3.84
C GLN A 93 -13.84 -10.78 -5.07
N ASN A 94 -13.34 -9.99 -6.01
CA ASN A 94 -14.16 -9.45 -7.09
C ASN A 94 -13.84 -10.01 -8.48
N THR A 95 -12.84 -10.88 -8.59
CA THR A 95 -12.47 -11.46 -9.89
C THR A 95 -12.21 -12.96 -9.75
N ASP A 96 -12.09 -13.63 -10.89
CA ASP A 96 -11.73 -15.04 -10.96
C ASP A 96 -10.24 -15.25 -11.19
N MET A 97 -9.44 -14.20 -11.08
CA MET A 97 -8.00 -14.29 -11.28
C MET A 97 -7.38 -15.27 -10.30
N THR A 98 -6.44 -16.06 -10.79
CA THR A 98 -5.70 -16.98 -9.91
C THR A 98 -4.74 -16.18 -9.03
N SER A 99 -4.31 -16.81 -7.94
CA SER A 99 -3.32 -16.22 -7.05
C SER A 99 -2.05 -15.82 -7.82
N SER A 100 -1.62 -16.67 -8.77
CA SER A 100 -0.44 -16.37 -9.58
C SER A 100 -0.67 -15.15 -10.46
N GLU A 101 -1.82 -15.07 -11.10
CA GLU A 101 -2.14 -13.92 -11.95
C GLU A 101 -2.16 -12.62 -11.14
N ILE A 102 -2.75 -12.67 -9.96
CA ILE A 102 -2.79 -11.51 -9.06
C ILE A 102 -1.38 -11.10 -8.65
N SER A 103 -0.54 -12.09 -8.32
CA SER A 103 0.83 -11.80 -7.91
C SER A 103 1.61 -11.04 -8.99
N TYR A 104 1.48 -11.47 -10.23
CA TYR A 104 2.17 -10.79 -11.33
C TYR A 104 1.58 -9.41 -11.59
N LYS A 105 0.28 -9.27 -11.46
CA LYS A 105 -0.37 -7.97 -11.63
C LYS A 105 0.10 -6.96 -10.58
N LEU A 106 0.48 -7.44 -9.41
CA LEU A 106 0.95 -6.58 -8.32
C LEU A 106 2.47 -6.45 -8.28
N GLY A 107 3.17 -6.91 -9.33
CA GLY A 107 4.60 -6.71 -9.45
C GLY A 107 5.47 -7.73 -8.76
N TYR A 108 4.91 -8.83 -8.28
CA TYR A 108 5.71 -9.89 -7.68
C TYR A 108 6.34 -10.74 -8.77
N CYS A 109 7.61 -11.07 -8.61
CA CYS A 109 8.29 -11.96 -9.54
C CYS A 109 8.01 -13.43 -9.24
N ASN A 110 7.59 -13.73 -8.02
CA ASN A 110 7.39 -15.08 -7.54
C ASN A 110 6.05 -15.18 -6.82
N PRO A 111 5.11 -16.01 -7.33
CA PRO A 111 3.81 -16.17 -6.67
C PRO A 111 3.90 -16.67 -5.23
N ASN A 112 4.92 -17.47 -4.91
CA ASN A 112 5.10 -17.97 -3.54
C ASN A 112 5.41 -16.83 -2.57
N HIS A 113 6.18 -15.85 -3.02
CA HIS A 113 6.46 -14.67 -2.20
C HIS A 113 5.17 -13.89 -1.91
N PHE A 114 4.36 -13.71 -2.93
CA PHE A 114 3.07 -13.04 -2.78
C PHE A 114 2.17 -13.79 -1.79
N SER A 115 2.03 -15.10 -1.98
CA SER A 115 1.15 -15.90 -1.13
C SER A 115 1.57 -15.86 0.33
N ARG A 116 2.87 -15.93 0.58
CA ARG A 116 3.41 -15.88 1.93
C ARG A 116 3.15 -14.52 2.57
N GLN A 117 3.39 -13.46 1.83
CA GLN A 117 3.19 -12.10 2.30
C GLN A 117 1.71 -11.82 2.57
N PHE A 118 0.83 -12.31 1.69
CA PHE A 118 -0.61 -12.18 1.87
C PHE A 118 -1.07 -12.91 3.13
N LYS A 119 -0.57 -14.12 3.35
CA LYS A 119 -0.93 -14.90 4.52
C LYS A 119 -0.46 -14.21 5.81
N GLU A 120 0.74 -13.67 5.80
CA GLU A 120 1.25 -12.93 6.95
C GLU A 120 0.40 -11.70 7.25
N TYR A 121 -0.07 -11.05 6.20
CA TYR A 121 -0.84 -9.81 6.35
C TYR A 121 -2.28 -10.06 6.81
N TYR A 122 -2.95 -11.04 6.24
CA TYR A 122 -4.37 -11.29 6.47
C TYR A 122 -4.66 -12.55 7.29
N GLY A 123 -3.68 -13.38 7.57
CA GLY A 123 -3.87 -14.60 8.35
C GLY A 123 -4.28 -15.82 7.56
N SER A 124 -4.61 -15.68 6.29
CA SER A 124 -4.98 -16.79 5.41
C SER A 124 -4.30 -16.63 4.07
N SER A 125 -4.04 -17.76 3.41
CA SER A 125 -3.50 -17.70 2.05
C SER A 125 -4.56 -17.12 1.10
N PRO A 126 -4.16 -16.66 -0.09
CA PRO A 126 -5.13 -16.16 -1.06
C PRO A 126 -6.24 -17.16 -1.39
N SER A 127 -5.88 -18.43 -1.56
CA SER A 127 -6.86 -19.48 -1.85
C SER A 127 -7.84 -19.67 -0.72
N GLU A 128 -7.32 -19.74 0.51
CA GLU A 128 -8.17 -19.86 1.70
C GLU A 128 -9.08 -18.66 1.87
N PHE A 129 -8.53 -17.48 1.63
CA PHE A 129 -9.29 -16.25 1.74
C PHE A 129 -10.45 -16.22 0.76
N ARG A 130 -10.22 -16.68 -0.47
CA ARG A 130 -11.26 -16.73 -1.49
C ARG A 130 -12.39 -17.68 -1.08
N LYS A 131 -12.06 -18.81 -0.47
CA LYS A 131 -13.05 -19.76 -0.01
C LYS A 131 -13.89 -19.22 1.13
N GLN A 132 -13.34 -18.35 1.94
CA GLN A 132 -14.02 -17.73 3.06
C GLN A 132 -14.96 -16.59 2.65
N SER A 133 -14.82 -16.10 1.44
CA SER A 133 -15.58 -14.93 0.96
C SER A 133 -16.98 -15.27 0.46
#